data_170434878147ce45b29bb6f6a724bfda
#
_entry.id   170434878147ce45b29bb6f6a724bfda
#
_cell.length_a   1.000
_cell.length_b   1.000
_cell.length_c   1.000
_cell.angle_alpha   90.00
_cell.angle_beta   90.00
_cell.angle_gamma   90.00
#
_symmetry.space_group_name_H-M   'P 1'
#
loop_
_entity.id
_entity.type
_entity.pdbx_description
1 polymer ?
#
loop_
_entity_poly.entity_id
_entity_poly.type
_entity_poly.pdbx_seq_one_letter_code
_entity_poly.pdbx_strand_id
1 'polypeptide(L)'
;VASQMRAMMEKVVSEGGGKSAQIKGYKIAGKTGTAEKLSPKGGYIPGVYIASFVGFVPSDNPRYAMIIMIDSPKGAYYGAQVSAPIFRDTLQQILVAQGVQPSNKADLKTMDSLAEKDGGKEGTLPSLAPSGEKTVRLPNLAGWSLRETMEILQKGGLQLLPIGSGISFKQSPPPGTTLNEGDAVTVWFR
;
A
#
# COMPACT_ATOMS: atom_id res chain seq x y z
N VAL A 1 -24.84 -17.87 8.40
CA VAL A 1 -25.01 -16.49 7.91
C VAL A 1 -23.64 -15.83 7.67
N ALA A 2 -22.72 -15.75 8.66
CA ALA A 2 -21.43 -15.04 8.49
C ALA A 2 -20.56 -15.60 7.35
N SER A 3 -20.46 -16.94 7.21
CA SER A 3 -19.71 -17.58 6.12
C SER A 3 -20.30 -17.30 4.74
N GLN A 4 -21.62 -17.25 4.63
CA GLN A 4 -22.30 -16.90 3.38
C GLN A 4 -22.05 -15.43 3.01
N MET A 5 -22.15 -14.52 3.99
CA MET A 5 -21.85 -13.10 3.78
C MET A 5 -20.40 -12.91 3.32
N ARG A 6 -19.44 -13.59 3.96
CA ARG A 6 -18.05 -13.57 3.55
C ARG A 6 -17.86 -13.98 2.09
N ALA A 7 -18.45 -15.11 1.69
CA ALA A 7 -18.38 -15.61 0.31
C ALA A 7 -19.00 -14.63 -0.70
N MET A 8 -20.11 -13.97 -0.35
CA MET A 8 -20.72 -12.94 -1.19
C MET A 8 -19.81 -11.71 -1.30
N MET A 9 -19.21 -11.26 -0.20
CA MET A 9 -18.32 -10.12 -0.19
C MET A 9 -16.99 -10.41 -0.92
N GLU A 10 -16.50 -11.65 -0.91
CA GLU A 10 -15.38 -12.08 -1.76
C GLU A 10 -15.72 -11.93 -3.25
N LYS A 11 -16.92 -12.37 -3.66
CA LYS A 11 -17.37 -12.22 -5.05
C LYS A 11 -17.52 -10.77 -5.49
N VAL A 12 -17.90 -9.85 -4.61
CA VAL A 12 -17.92 -8.42 -4.91
C VAL A 12 -16.54 -7.93 -5.34
N VAL A 13 -15.49 -8.43 -4.71
CA VAL A 13 -14.10 -8.03 -5.02
C VAL A 13 -13.53 -8.83 -6.20
N SER A 14 -13.80 -10.14 -6.28
CA SER A 14 -13.23 -10.98 -7.35
C SER A 14 -13.93 -10.80 -8.71
N GLU A 15 -15.25 -10.64 -8.71
CA GLU A 15 -16.07 -10.67 -9.93
C GLU A 15 -16.93 -9.41 -10.11
N GLY A 16 -17.22 -8.69 -9.02
CA GLY A 16 -18.16 -7.58 -8.97
C GLY A 16 -17.54 -6.20 -9.06
N GLY A 17 -18.28 -5.20 -8.55
CA GLY A 17 -17.90 -3.79 -8.57
C GLY A 17 -16.77 -3.40 -7.62
N GLY A 18 -16.22 -4.34 -6.84
CA GLY A 18 -15.10 -4.11 -5.93
C GLY A 18 -13.73 -4.51 -6.48
N LYS A 19 -13.61 -4.83 -7.77
CA LYS A 19 -12.36 -5.32 -8.39
C LYS A 19 -11.15 -4.41 -8.17
N SER A 20 -11.36 -3.11 -8.07
CA SER A 20 -10.29 -2.13 -7.80
C SER A 20 -9.65 -2.30 -6.41
N ALA A 21 -10.27 -3.06 -5.51
CA ALA A 21 -9.72 -3.41 -4.20
C ALA A 21 -8.91 -4.71 -4.19
N GLN A 22 -8.77 -5.42 -5.31
CA GLN A 22 -8.02 -6.67 -5.37
C GLN A 22 -6.55 -6.46 -5.05
N ILE A 23 -6.01 -7.30 -4.17
CA ILE A 23 -4.58 -7.42 -3.89
C ILE A 23 -4.14 -8.80 -4.35
N LYS A 24 -3.15 -8.86 -5.24
CA LYS A 24 -2.67 -10.14 -5.79
C LYS A 24 -2.15 -11.05 -4.67
N GLY A 25 -2.54 -12.31 -4.73
CA GLY A 25 -2.16 -13.31 -3.73
C GLY A 25 -3.05 -13.35 -2.48
N TYR A 26 -3.96 -12.39 -2.29
CA TYR A 26 -4.83 -12.34 -1.11
C TYR A 26 -6.30 -12.43 -1.49
N LYS A 27 -7.05 -13.21 -0.71
CA LYS A 27 -8.51 -13.19 -0.78
C LYS A 27 -9.03 -12.02 0.03
N ILE A 28 -9.80 -11.16 -0.60
CA ILE A 28 -10.38 -9.97 0.01
C ILE A 28 -11.89 -10.07 -0.03
N ALA A 29 -12.53 -9.77 1.08
CA ALA A 29 -13.98 -9.58 1.16
C ALA A 29 -14.26 -8.10 1.40
N GLY A 30 -15.16 -7.52 0.61
CA GLY A 30 -15.45 -6.10 0.75
C GLY A 30 -16.72 -5.66 0.03
N LYS A 31 -17.11 -4.40 0.26
CA LYS A 31 -18.29 -3.77 -0.37
C LYS A 31 -18.04 -2.29 -0.60
N THR A 32 -18.42 -1.84 -1.78
CA THR A 32 -18.47 -0.42 -2.14
C THR A 32 -19.71 0.25 -1.56
N GLY A 33 -19.61 1.51 -1.23
CA GLY A 33 -20.72 2.38 -0.90
C GLY A 33 -20.63 3.71 -1.66
N THR A 34 -21.78 4.25 -2.03
CA THR A 34 -21.90 5.60 -2.60
C THR A 34 -23.22 6.15 -2.11
N ALA A 35 -23.20 7.15 -1.25
CA ALA A 35 -24.37 7.76 -0.66
C ALA A 35 -24.36 9.26 -0.93
N GLU A 36 -25.54 9.85 -1.22
CA GLU A 36 -25.69 11.30 -1.25
C GLU A 36 -25.44 11.87 0.16
N LYS A 37 -24.75 13.00 0.20
CA LYS A 37 -24.41 13.66 1.46
C LYS A 37 -25.62 14.34 2.07
N LEU A 38 -25.83 14.12 3.37
CA LEU A 38 -26.88 14.79 4.14
C LEU A 38 -26.59 16.29 4.28
N SER A 39 -27.63 17.09 4.15
CA SER A 39 -27.58 18.53 4.43
C SER A 39 -27.80 18.80 5.92
N PRO A 40 -27.07 19.76 6.52
CA PRO A 40 -27.34 20.20 7.90
C PRO A 40 -28.75 20.78 8.08
N LYS A 41 -29.40 21.19 6.98
CA LYS A 41 -30.78 21.74 6.97
C LYS A 41 -31.85 20.67 6.74
N GLY A 42 -31.47 19.38 6.70
CA GLY A 42 -32.32 18.25 6.34
C GLY A 42 -32.28 17.92 4.84
N GLY A 43 -32.64 16.65 4.49
CA GLY A 43 -32.55 16.14 3.15
C GLY A 43 -31.12 15.88 2.66
N TYR A 44 -30.96 15.69 1.36
CA TYR A 44 -29.66 15.41 0.71
C TYR A 44 -29.19 16.63 -0.10
N ILE A 45 -27.89 16.75 -0.26
CA ILE A 45 -27.27 17.79 -1.11
C ILE A 45 -27.14 17.21 -2.52
N PRO A 46 -27.88 17.70 -3.51
CA PRO A 46 -27.87 17.13 -4.85
C PRO A 46 -26.48 17.14 -5.49
N GLY A 47 -26.07 15.99 -6.02
CA GLY A 47 -24.79 15.85 -6.71
C GLY A 47 -23.55 15.81 -5.78
N VAL A 48 -23.74 15.81 -4.47
CA VAL A 48 -22.65 15.66 -3.50
C VAL A 48 -22.72 14.30 -2.82
N TYR A 49 -21.63 13.55 -2.90
CA TYR A 49 -21.58 12.15 -2.47
C TYR A 49 -20.52 11.90 -1.40
N ILE A 50 -20.74 10.86 -0.63
CA ILE A 50 -19.73 10.18 0.19
C ILE A 50 -19.45 8.85 -0.47
N ALA A 51 -18.23 8.68 -0.96
CA ALA A 51 -17.76 7.44 -1.54
C ALA A 51 -17.06 6.59 -0.49
N SER A 52 -17.37 5.30 -0.42
CA SER A 52 -16.77 4.43 0.58
C SER A 52 -16.44 3.04 0.03
N PHE A 53 -15.48 2.40 0.68
CA PHE A 53 -15.20 0.99 0.54
C PHE A 53 -14.85 0.42 1.92
N VAL A 54 -15.51 -0.66 2.32
CA VAL A 54 -15.23 -1.40 3.54
C VAL A 54 -14.85 -2.83 3.18
N GLY A 55 -13.88 -3.39 3.86
CA GLY A 55 -13.47 -4.77 3.63
C GLY A 55 -12.53 -5.29 4.70
N PHE A 56 -12.17 -6.56 4.54
CA PHE A 56 -11.21 -7.24 5.41
C PHE A 56 -10.35 -8.22 4.62
N VAL A 57 -9.16 -8.48 5.15
CA VAL A 57 -8.12 -9.28 4.50
C VAL A 57 -7.23 -10.00 5.54
N PRO A 58 -6.75 -11.23 5.25
CA PRO A 58 -7.27 -12.19 4.28
C PRO A 58 -8.71 -12.58 4.64
N SER A 59 -9.56 -12.85 3.64
CA SER A 59 -10.98 -13.16 3.94
C SER A 59 -11.18 -14.55 4.54
N ASP A 60 -10.29 -15.50 4.24
CA ASP A 60 -10.29 -16.86 4.79
C ASP A 60 -9.77 -16.91 6.24
N ASN A 61 -8.86 -16.01 6.63
CA ASN A 61 -8.37 -15.84 8.00
C ASN A 61 -8.21 -14.34 8.31
N PRO A 62 -9.30 -13.61 8.61
CA PRO A 62 -9.28 -12.15 8.74
C PRO A 62 -8.33 -11.64 9.81
N ARG A 63 -7.42 -10.77 9.43
CA ARG A 63 -6.46 -10.10 10.33
C ARG A 63 -6.64 -8.59 10.38
N TYR A 64 -7.08 -8.01 9.26
CA TYR A 64 -7.26 -6.57 9.13
C TYR A 64 -8.63 -6.29 8.53
N ALA A 65 -9.34 -5.33 9.12
CA ALA A 65 -10.53 -4.72 8.56
C ALA A 65 -10.28 -3.22 8.42
N MET A 66 -10.71 -2.65 7.29
CA MET A 66 -10.52 -1.23 7.01
C MET A 66 -11.72 -0.67 6.27
N ILE A 67 -12.03 0.57 6.56
CA ILE A 67 -12.96 1.39 5.81
C ILE A 67 -12.23 2.62 5.25
N ILE A 68 -12.44 2.91 3.99
CA ILE A 68 -12.05 4.16 3.34
C ILE A 68 -13.31 4.94 3.03
N MET A 69 -13.37 6.18 3.49
CA MET A 69 -14.46 7.12 3.19
C MET A 69 -13.87 8.40 2.61
N ILE A 70 -14.42 8.83 1.49
CA ILE A 70 -14.04 10.08 0.83
C ILE A 70 -15.27 10.96 0.75
N ASP A 71 -15.22 12.07 1.48
CA ASP A 71 -16.29 13.05 1.52
C ASP A 71 -16.16 14.03 0.36
N SER A 72 -17.25 14.17 -0.40
CA SER A 72 -17.38 15.13 -1.49
C SER A 72 -16.24 15.04 -2.53
N PRO A 73 -15.93 13.84 -3.07
CA PRO A 73 -14.89 13.68 -4.07
C PRO A 73 -15.23 14.51 -5.32
N LYS A 74 -14.21 15.10 -5.94
CA LYS A 74 -14.37 15.88 -7.18
C LYS A 74 -14.16 14.97 -8.40
N GLY A 75 -15.05 15.04 -9.36
CA GLY A 75 -15.01 14.22 -10.58
C GLY A 75 -15.67 12.86 -10.36
N ALA A 76 -14.90 11.79 -10.24
CA ALA A 76 -15.45 10.47 -9.93
C ALA A 76 -15.95 10.40 -8.47
N TYR A 77 -17.10 9.77 -8.26
CA TYR A 77 -17.75 9.71 -6.94
C TYR A 77 -18.16 8.28 -6.51
N TYR A 78 -17.96 7.29 -7.35
CA TYR A 78 -18.24 5.90 -6.97
C TYR A 78 -17.16 5.34 -6.06
N GLY A 79 -17.55 4.67 -4.96
CA GLY A 79 -16.63 4.01 -4.04
C GLY A 79 -15.67 3.03 -4.71
N ALA A 80 -16.12 2.37 -5.78
CA ALA A 80 -15.26 1.51 -6.62
C ALA A 80 -14.11 2.24 -7.31
N GLN A 81 -14.31 3.51 -7.64
CA GLN A 81 -13.34 4.31 -8.41
C GLN A 81 -12.39 5.09 -7.51
N VAL A 82 -12.86 5.59 -6.36
CA VAL A 82 -12.09 6.49 -5.52
C VAL A 82 -11.64 5.86 -4.20
N SER A 83 -12.46 5.03 -3.55
CA SER A 83 -12.14 4.46 -2.23
C SER A 83 -11.49 3.08 -2.32
N ALA A 84 -11.92 2.22 -3.26
CA ALA A 84 -11.41 0.87 -3.40
C ALA A 84 -9.92 0.81 -3.80
N PRO A 85 -9.39 1.66 -4.70
CA PRO A 85 -7.95 1.70 -4.98
C PRO A 85 -7.11 2.09 -3.76
N ILE A 86 -7.57 3.07 -2.97
CA ILE A 86 -6.87 3.52 -1.76
C ILE A 86 -6.86 2.39 -0.72
N PHE A 87 -7.99 1.69 -0.56
CA PHE A 87 -8.08 0.50 0.30
C PHE A 87 -7.04 -0.55 -0.11
N ARG A 88 -6.95 -0.88 -1.41
CA ARG A 88 -5.97 -1.83 -1.96
C ARG A 88 -4.55 -1.41 -1.62
N ASP A 89 -4.17 -0.18 -1.98
CA ASP A 89 -2.80 0.30 -1.88
C ASP A 89 -2.35 0.40 -0.42
N THR A 90 -3.23 0.85 0.46
CA THR A 90 -2.94 0.93 1.90
C THR A 90 -2.80 -0.45 2.53
N LEU A 91 -3.74 -1.37 2.27
CA LEU A 91 -3.67 -2.71 2.84
C LEU A 91 -2.52 -3.53 2.26
N GLN A 92 -2.19 -3.38 0.99
CA GLN A 92 -1.04 -4.04 0.39
C GLN A 92 0.25 -3.69 1.14
N GLN A 93 0.45 -2.41 1.47
CA GLN A 93 1.60 -1.96 2.26
C GLN A 93 1.58 -2.54 3.68
N ILE A 94 0.44 -2.56 4.33
CA ILE A 94 0.29 -3.15 5.68
C ILE A 94 0.60 -4.65 5.65
N LEU A 95 0.07 -5.40 4.70
CA LEU A 95 0.28 -6.85 4.59
C LEU A 95 1.75 -7.20 4.39
N VAL A 96 2.44 -6.44 3.53
CA VAL A 96 3.88 -6.60 3.29
C VAL A 96 4.67 -6.25 4.55
N ALA A 97 4.42 -5.09 5.16
CA ALA A 97 5.12 -4.64 6.36
C ALA A 97 4.94 -5.59 7.56
N GLN A 98 3.77 -6.24 7.65
CA GLN A 98 3.45 -7.19 8.72
C GLN A 98 3.80 -8.66 8.37
N GLY A 99 4.43 -8.92 7.23
CA GLY A 99 4.82 -10.26 6.78
C GLY A 99 3.66 -11.24 6.67
N VAL A 100 2.44 -10.75 6.34
CA VAL A 100 1.28 -11.61 6.17
C VAL A 100 1.44 -12.42 4.90
N GLN A 101 1.42 -13.74 5.01
CA GLN A 101 1.58 -14.61 3.85
C GLN A 101 0.34 -14.59 2.95
N PRO A 102 0.50 -14.61 1.62
CA PRO A 102 -0.60 -14.71 0.69
C PRO A 102 -1.45 -15.98 0.90
N SER A 103 -2.75 -15.89 0.66
CA SER A 103 -3.71 -16.99 0.79
C SER A 103 -3.45 -18.13 -0.22
N ASN A 104 -2.85 -17.81 -1.38
CA ASN A 104 -2.48 -18.77 -2.40
C ASN A 104 -0.96 -18.95 -2.50
N LYS A 105 -0.47 -20.13 -2.14
CA LYS A 105 0.97 -20.48 -2.28
C LYS A 105 1.45 -20.47 -3.74
N ALA A 106 0.56 -20.64 -4.73
CA ALA A 106 0.90 -20.54 -6.15
C ALA A 106 1.26 -19.10 -6.57
N ASP A 107 0.69 -18.09 -5.90
CA ASP A 107 0.98 -16.69 -6.18
C ASP A 107 2.27 -16.20 -5.51
N LEU A 108 2.83 -16.95 -4.54
CA LEU A 108 4.16 -16.69 -3.97
C LEU A 108 5.25 -16.71 -5.06
N LYS A 109 5.23 -17.72 -5.95
CA LYS A 109 6.17 -17.79 -7.09
C LYS A 109 5.99 -16.63 -8.07
N THR A 110 4.78 -16.08 -8.17
CA THR A 110 4.49 -14.96 -9.07
C THR A 110 4.82 -13.61 -8.40
N MET A 111 4.77 -13.52 -7.09
CA MET A 111 5.22 -12.32 -6.36
C MET A 111 6.76 -12.22 -6.39
N ASP A 112 7.48 -13.32 -6.23
CA ASP A 112 8.93 -13.36 -6.43
C ASP A 112 9.29 -13.01 -7.89
N SER A 113 8.54 -13.53 -8.88
CA SER A 113 8.76 -13.21 -10.29
C SER A 113 8.28 -11.83 -10.74
N LEU A 114 7.41 -11.16 -9.98
CA LEU A 114 7.01 -9.76 -10.20
C LEU A 114 7.95 -8.79 -9.48
N ALA A 115 8.54 -9.19 -8.36
CA ALA A 115 9.67 -8.48 -7.77
C ALA A 115 10.88 -8.48 -8.73
N GLU A 116 11.06 -9.55 -9.52
CA GLU A 116 12.08 -9.65 -10.57
C GLU A 116 11.72 -8.90 -11.88
N LYS A 117 10.43 -8.65 -12.17
CA LYS A 117 9.99 -7.96 -13.40
C LYS A 117 9.79 -6.47 -13.27
N ASP A 118 9.67 -5.94 -12.05
CA ASP A 118 9.68 -4.51 -11.80
C ASP A 118 11.17 -4.08 -11.71
N GLY A 119 11.78 -3.84 -12.88
CA GLY A 119 13.05 -3.24 -13.21
C GLY A 119 14.04 -2.82 -12.12
N GLY A 120 14.15 -3.57 -11.06
CA GLY A 120 15.22 -3.47 -10.08
C GLY A 120 16.54 -3.86 -10.78
N LYS A 121 17.54 -3.01 -10.72
CA LYS A 121 18.87 -3.31 -11.24
C LYS A 121 19.33 -4.65 -10.66
N GLU A 122 19.66 -5.63 -11.52
CA GLU A 122 20.52 -6.75 -11.13
C GLU A 122 21.84 -6.16 -10.64
N GLY A 123 21.96 -6.05 -9.33
CA GLY A 123 23.16 -5.52 -8.69
C GLY A 123 23.12 -5.77 -7.19
N THR A 124 24.26 -5.97 -6.60
CA THR A 124 24.43 -6.04 -5.15
C THR A 124 23.84 -4.77 -4.52
N LEU A 125 22.97 -4.95 -3.51
CA LEU A 125 22.40 -3.82 -2.75
C LEU A 125 23.52 -2.86 -2.36
N PRO A 126 23.35 -1.54 -2.55
CA PRO A 126 24.36 -0.58 -2.14
C PRO A 126 24.60 -0.70 -0.65
N SER A 127 25.85 -0.90 -0.27
CA SER A 127 26.27 -0.93 1.13
C SER A 127 26.36 0.48 1.69
N LEU A 128 25.85 0.67 2.90
CA LEU A 128 26.09 1.90 3.66
C LEU A 128 27.56 1.91 4.11
N ALA A 129 28.29 2.89 3.63
CA ALA A 129 29.70 3.06 4.06
C ALA A 129 29.73 3.72 5.45
N PRO A 130 30.42 3.13 6.45
CA PRO A 130 30.61 3.78 7.73
C PRO A 130 31.41 5.07 7.55
N SER A 131 30.96 6.16 8.14
CA SER A 131 31.62 7.47 8.09
C SER A 131 32.12 7.96 9.44
N GLY A 132 32.18 7.05 10.45
CA GLY A 132 32.59 7.33 11.84
C GLY A 132 31.85 6.44 12.84
N GLU A 133 32.15 6.56 14.13
CA GLU A 133 31.67 5.64 15.16
C GLU A 133 30.14 5.50 15.31
N LYS A 134 29.33 6.40 14.72
CA LYS A 134 27.84 6.34 14.73
C LYS A 134 27.20 7.02 13.51
N THR A 135 27.95 7.19 12.44
CA THR A 135 27.44 7.89 11.25
C THR A 135 27.53 7.01 10.01
N VAL A 136 26.56 7.15 9.12
CA VAL A 136 26.45 6.38 7.88
C VAL A 136 26.32 7.33 6.70
N ARG A 137 27.02 7.04 5.62
CA ARG A 137 26.90 7.79 4.38
C ARG A 137 25.73 7.27 3.54
N LEU A 138 24.74 8.11 3.27
CA LEU A 138 23.54 7.74 2.55
C LEU A 138 23.85 7.41 1.08
N PRO A 139 23.52 6.20 0.57
CA PRO A 139 23.72 5.84 -0.82
C PRO A 139 22.64 6.45 -1.71
N ASN A 140 22.82 6.30 -3.04
CA ASN A 140 21.77 6.59 -3.99
C ASN A 140 20.71 5.48 -3.95
N LEU A 141 19.50 5.83 -3.50
CA LEU A 141 18.37 4.93 -3.36
C LEU A 141 17.46 4.90 -4.59
N ALA A 142 17.74 5.68 -5.64
CA ALA A 142 16.91 5.69 -6.84
C ALA A 142 17.00 4.37 -7.62
N GLY A 143 15.86 3.85 -8.04
CA GLY A 143 15.75 2.59 -8.80
C GLY A 143 15.57 1.34 -7.94
N TRP A 144 15.42 1.49 -6.61
CA TRP A 144 15.19 0.39 -5.68
C TRP A 144 13.72 0.31 -5.27
N SER A 145 13.22 -0.91 -5.06
CA SER A 145 11.88 -1.11 -4.51
C SER A 145 11.79 -0.62 -3.05
N LEU A 146 10.57 -0.42 -2.56
CA LEU A 146 10.33 -0.05 -1.16
C LEU A 146 11.00 -1.03 -0.18
N ARG A 147 10.92 -2.33 -0.45
CA ARG A 147 11.51 -3.38 0.38
C ARG A 147 13.04 -3.28 0.43
N GLU A 148 13.67 -3.19 -0.73
CA GLU A 148 15.12 -3.07 -0.83
C GLU A 148 15.63 -1.78 -0.17
N THR A 149 14.92 -0.67 -0.40
CA THR A 149 15.22 0.62 0.25
C THR A 149 15.13 0.51 1.77
N MET A 150 14.12 -0.18 2.29
CA MET A 150 13.96 -0.43 3.73
C MET A 150 15.13 -1.27 4.27
N GLU A 151 15.51 -2.36 3.60
CA GLU A 151 16.63 -3.22 4.00
C GLU A 151 17.97 -2.45 4.02
N ILE A 152 18.20 -1.60 3.02
CA ILE A 152 19.40 -0.75 2.95
C ILE A 152 19.47 0.18 4.15
N LEU A 153 18.38 0.91 4.43
CA LEU A 153 18.36 1.91 5.50
C LEU A 153 18.40 1.28 6.89
N GLN A 154 17.72 0.16 7.10
CA GLN A 154 17.73 -0.58 8.37
C GLN A 154 19.14 -1.08 8.75
N LYS A 155 19.94 -1.53 7.78
CA LYS A 155 21.35 -1.95 8.03
C LYS A 155 22.21 -0.81 8.56
N GLY A 156 21.83 0.44 8.29
CA GLY A 156 22.52 1.63 8.80
C GLY A 156 21.84 2.26 10.01
N GLY A 157 20.81 1.63 10.56
CA GLY A 157 20.06 2.18 11.69
C GLY A 157 19.23 3.41 11.32
N LEU A 158 18.96 3.64 10.02
CA LEU A 158 18.20 4.79 9.54
C LEU A 158 16.70 4.47 9.41
N GLN A 159 15.85 5.49 9.56
CA GLN A 159 14.40 5.34 9.42
C GLN A 159 13.95 5.71 8.00
N LEU A 160 13.14 4.86 7.36
CA LEU A 160 12.51 5.16 6.08
C LEU A 160 11.17 5.89 6.27
N LEU A 161 11.00 7.03 5.61
CA LEU A 161 9.73 7.73 5.44
C LEU A 161 9.30 7.62 3.98
N PRO A 162 8.51 6.59 3.61
CA PRO A 162 8.12 6.35 2.23
C PRO A 162 6.97 7.26 1.80
N ILE A 163 7.04 7.78 0.57
CA ILE A 163 5.96 8.53 -0.09
C ILE A 163 5.67 7.86 -1.43
N GLY A 164 4.47 7.30 -1.59
CA GLY A 164 4.09 6.52 -2.77
C GLY A 164 4.45 5.04 -2.64
N SER A 165 4.42 4.32 -3.77
CA SER A 165 4.69 2.88 -3.86
C SER A 165 5.35 2.53 -5.19
N GLY A 166 6.06 1.39 -5.28
CA GLY A 166 6.78 0.94 -6.47
C GLY A 166 8.28 1.18 -6.37
N ILE A 167 8.86 1.84 -7.37
CA ILE A 167 10.30 2.06 -7.48
C ILE A 167 10.67 3.49 -7.05
N SER A 168 11.71 3.62 -6.24
CA SER A 168 12.21 4.91 -5.76
C SER A 168 12.77 5.75 -6.90
N PHE A 169 12.42 7.04 -6.95
CA PHE A 169 12.93 7.97 -7.96
C PHE A 169 13.53 9.24 -7.35
N LYS A 170 13.28 9.52 -6.08
CA LYS A 170 13.79 10.71 -5.38
C LYS A 170 14.01 10.39 -3.90
N GLN A 171 15.00 11.00 -3.29
CA GLN A 171 15.28 10.90 -1.86
C GLN A 171 15.64 12.24 -1.24
N SER A 172 15.43 12.36 0.05
CA SER A 172 15.89 13.48 0.88
C SER A 172 16.27 12.94 2.26
N PRO A 173 17.50 13.18 2.74
CA PRO A 173 18.60 13.97 2.15
C PRO A 173 19.17 13.40 0.84
N PRO A 174 19.96 14.21 0.10
CA PRO A 174 20.57 13.73 -1.14
C PRO A 174 21.62 12.62 -0.90
N PRO A 175 21.93 11.81 -1.94
CA PRO A 175 22.98 10.81 -1.84
C PRO A 175 24.32 11.42 -1.43
N GLY A 176 25.06 10.70 -0.58
CA GLY A 176 26.35 11.13 -0.06
C GLY A 176 26.29 11.93 1.25
N THR A 177 25.10 12.29 1.72
CA THR A 177 24.90 12.95 3.02
C THR A 177 25.30 11.98 4.15
N THR A 178 26.01 12.48 5.16
CA THR A 178 26.33 11.74 6.38
C THR A 178 25.19 11.93 7.38
N LEU A 179 24.66 10.82 7.89
CA LEU A 179 23.52 10.76 8.81
C LEU A 179 23.91 10.00 10.08
N ASN A 180 23.25 10.31 11.19
CA ASN A 180 23.40 9.57 12.45
C ASN A 180 22.41 8.40 12.49
N GLU A 181 22.74 7.41 13.31
CA GLU A 181 21.79 6.34 13.62
C GLU A 181 20.49 6.92 14.21
N GLY A 182 19.34 6.48 13.67
CA GLY A 182 18.02 7.00 14.01
C GLY A 182 17.51 8.13 13.12
N ASP A 183 18.35 8.74 12.29
CA ASP A 183 17.90 9.78 11.35
C ASP A 183 16.92 9.25 10.32
N ALA A 184 15.96 10.11 9.90
CA ALA A 184 14.94 9.77 8.95
C ALA A 184 15.33 10.14 7.50
N VAL A 185 15.06 9.24 6.57
CA VAL A 185 15.24 9.45 5.13
C VAL A 185 13.91 9.36 4.42
N THR A 186 13.49 10.43 3.79
CA THR A 186 12.28 10.45 2.96
C THR A 186 12.62 9.97 1.55
N VAL A 187 11.86 8.98 1.07
CA VAL A 187 12.03 8.42 -0.27
C VAL A 187 10.71 8.40 -1.00
N TRP A 188 10.69 8.94 -2.22
CA TRP A 188 9.50 8.96 -3.09
C TRP A 188 9.55 7.79 -4.06
N PHE A 189 8.43 7.08 -4.15
CA PHE A 189 8.21 5.91 -5.00
C PHE A 189 7.09 6.17 -6.01
N ARG A 190 7.17 5.53 -7.18
CA ARG A 190 6.16 5.58 -8.23
C ARG A 190 6.08 4.26 -9.00
#